data_f88986acbd90626361d44adb11029db6
#
_entry.id   f88986acbd90626361d44adb11029db6
#
_cell.length_a   1.000
_cell.length_b   1.000
_cell.length_c   1.000
_cell.angle_alpha   90.00
_cell.angle_beta   90.00
_cell.angle_gamma   90.00
#
_symmetry.space_group_name_H-M   'P 1'
#
loop_
_entity.id
_entity.type
_entity.pdbx_description
1 polymer ?
#
loop_
_entity_poly.entity_id
_entity_poly.type
_entity_poly.pdbx_seq_one_letter_code
_entity_poly.pdbx_strand_id
1 'polypeptide(L)'
;MGAASGPLAALAAFLLLAFAHIPLASARDEAQWLARAAVAAADNRNAPFAVIDKRNARVFVFDGLGRLQASSPVLLGLARGDNSVPGIGERAMSEIRPEERTTPAGRFETEPGLNTKGEDIVWIDYDAAVSMHRVRATKKSERRLQRLASPTVADNRISYGCINVPAAFYDAYIKPVLGSRRGVVYVLPETMAARKRFAFLGRPEQGLTTRRGFSPAG
;
A
#
# COMPACT_ATOMS: atom_id res chain seq x y z
N MET A 1 54.69 46.14 27.52
CA MET A 1 53.30 45.76 27.90
C MET A 1 52.59 45.41 26.64
N GLY A 2 52.54 44.10 26.32
CA GLY A 2 51.94 43.56 25.11
C GLY A 2 50.66 42.79 25.46
N ALA A 3 49.59 43.14 24.83
CA ALA A 3 48.35 42.41 24.92
C ALA A 3 48.25 41.41 23.75
N ALA A 4 48.20 40.13 24.07
CA ALA A 4 47.99 39.06 23.09
C ALA A 4 46.50 38.83 22.91
N SER A 5 46.03 39.01 21.66
CA SER A 5 44.69 38.68 21.22
C SER A 5 44.69 37.25 20.65
N GLY A 6 44.02 36.30 21.34
CA GLY A 6 43.82 34.96 20.83
C GLY A 6 42.60 34.86 19.91
N PRO A 7 42.58 33.97 18.91
CA PRO A 7 41.43 33.82 18.02
C PRO A 7 40.33 32.98 18.65
N LEU A 8 39.07 33.49 18.60
CA LEU A 8 37.86 32.76 18.89
C LEU A 8 37.65 31.73 17.78
N ALA A 9 37.72 30.46 18.14
CA ALA A 9 37.30 29.36 17.28
C ALA A 9 35.77 29.24 17.31
N ALA A 10 35.10 29.57 16.21
CA ALA A 10 33.69 29.34 16.03
C ALA A 10 33.45 27.85 15.74
N LEU A 11 32.87 27.14 16.69
CA LEU A 11 32.35 25.77 16.48
C LEU A 11 31.07 25.86 15.66
N ALA A 12 31.15 25.55 14.38
CA ALA A 12 29.94 25.32 13.53
C ALA A 12 29.41 23.92 13.84
N ALA A 13 28.29 23.86 14.58
CA ALA A 13 27.55 22.63 14.80
C ALA A 13 26.80 22.26 13.51
N PHE A 14 27.31 21.30 12.77
CA PHE A 14 26.57 20.64 11.67
C PHE A 14 25.48 19.77 12.25
N LEU A 15 24.24 20.24 12.18
CA LEU A 15 23.05 19.45 12.48
C LEU A 15 22.81 18.47 11.31
N LEU A 16 23.30 17.24 11.44
CA LEU A 16 23.00 16.14 10.54
C LEU A 16 21.52 15.77 10.72
N LEU A 17 20.66 16.29 9.84
CA LEU A 17 19.30 15.78 9.67
C LEU A 17 19.38 14.34 9.14
N ALA A 18 19.31 13.38 10.05
CA ALA A 18 19.16 11.97 9.71
C ALA A 18 17.75 11.80 9.10
N PHE A 19 17.65 11.78 7.78
CA PHE A 19 16.48 11.29 7.10
C PHE A 19 16.32 9.82 7.47
N ALA A 20 15.33 9.53 8.32
CA ALA A 20 14.98 8.17 8.67
C ALA A 20 14.46 7.46 7.41
N HIS A 21 15.36 6.79 6.69
CA HIS A 21 14.98 5.81 5.67
C HIS A 21 14.38 4.64 6.42
N ILE A 22 13.05 4.50 6.38
CA ILE A 22 12.39 3.28 6.84
C ILE A 22 12.91 2.16 5.93
N PRO A 23 13.63 1.17 6.46
CA PRO A 23 14.23 0.16 5.61
C PRO A 23 13.14 -0.65 4.89
N LEU A 24 13.41 -1.04 3.65
CA LEU A 24 12.52 -1.87 2.81
C LEU A 24 12.08 -3.17 3.54
N ALA A 25 12.86 -3.62 4.50
CA ALA A 25 12.55 -4.72 5.41
C ALA A 25 11.29 -4.46 6.24
N SER A 26 11.10 -3.24 6.80
CA SER A 26 9.94 -2.93 7.65
C SER A 26 8.62 -2.88 6.87
N ALA A 27 8.64 -2.40 5.62
CA ALA A 27 7.47 -2.41 4.73
C ALA A 27 7.02 -3.84 4.40
N ARG A 28 7.99 -4.70 4.09
CA ARG A 28 7.75 -6.12 3.84
C ARG A 28 7.19 -6.80 5.09
N ASP A 29 7.70 -6.47 6.27
CA ASP A 29 7.29 -7.07 7.54
C ASP A 29 5.85 -6.71 7.90
N GLU A 30 5.41 -5.47 7.71
CA GLU A 30 4.02 -5.05 7.97
C GLU A 30 3.05 -5.72 6.99
N ALA A 31 3.38 -5.76 5.70
CA ALA A 31 2.58 -6.45 4.69
C ALA A 31 2.51 -7.97 4.94
N GLN A 32 3.62 -8.59 5.33
CA GLN A 32 3.70 -10.02 5.65
C GLN A 32 2.92 -10.36 6.93
N TRP A 33 3.00 -9.48 7.95
CA TRP A 33 2.22 -9.63 9.18
C TRP A 33 0.71 -9.58 8.88
N LEU A 34 0.25 -8.60 8.10
CA LEU A 34 -1.14 -8.50 7.68
C LEU A 34 -1.58 -9.73 6.88
N ALA A 35 -0.72 -10.19 5.95
CA ALA A 35 -1.00 -11.37 5.14
C ALA A 35 -1.18 -12.64 6.01
N ARG A 36 -0.30 -12.87 6.98
CA ARG A 36 -0.44 -13.99 7.92
C ARG A 36 -1.75 -13.92 8.72
N ALA A 37 -2.10 -12.73 9.21
CA ALA A 37 -3.32 -12.54 9.97
C ALA A 37 -4.58 -12.74 9.12
N ALA A 38 -4.58 -12.28 7.87
CA ALA A 38 -5.69 -12.48 6.94
C ALA A 38 -5.90 -13.97 6.61
N VAL A 39 -4.81 -14.71 6.40
CA VAL A 39 -4.87 -16.18 6.18
C VAL A 39 -5.35 -16.91 7.42
N ALA A 40 -4.81 -16.60 8.61
CA ALA A 40 -5.21 -17.21 9.85
C ALA A 40 -6.70 -16.98 10.17
N ALA A 41 -7.25 -15.84 9.75
CA ALA A 41 -8.68 -15.54 9.88
C ALA A 41 -9.54 -16.08 8.72
N ALA A 42 -8.95 -16.73 7.72
CA ALA A 42 -9.57 -17.13 6.46
C ALA A 42 -10.25 -15.95 5.70
N ASP A 43 -9.83 -14.71 6.00
CA ASP A 43 -10.42 -13.48 5.44
C ASP A 43 -10.10 -13.31 3.94
N ASN A 44 -8.95 -13.86 3.50
CA ASN A 44 -8.57 -13.94 2.07
C ASN A 44 -9.35 -15.02 1.29
N ARG A 45 -10.26 -15.79 1.95
CA ARG A 45 -11.06 -16.88 1.34
C ARG A 45 -10.18 -17.96 0.68
N ASN A 46 -9.00 -18.22 1.21
CA ASN A 46 -8.00 -19.15 0.69
C ASN A 46 -7.57 -18.86 -0.76
N ALA A 47 -7.82 -17.65 -1.26
CA ALA A 47 -7.44 -17.20 -2.59
C ALA A 47 -6.20 -16.29 -2.52
N PRO A 48 -5.42 -16.20 -3.61
CA PRO A 48 -4.36 -15.19 -3.74
C PRO A 48 -4.93 -13.78 -3.59
N PHE A 49 -4.13 -12.87 -3.05
CA PHE A 49 -4.53 -11.50 -2.72
C PHE A 49 -3.36 -10.52 -2.83
N ALA A 50 -3.66 -9.23 -2.72
CA ALA A 50 -2.63 -8.20 -2.67
C ALA A 50 -2.74 -7.34 -1.40
N VAL A 51 -1.59 -6.82 -0.95
CA VAL A 51 -1.49 -5.82 0.12
C VAL A 51 -0.84 -4.57 -0.44
N ILE A 52 -1.46 -3.42 -0.25
CA ILE A 52 -0.93 -2.11 -0.62
C ILE A 52 -0.43 -1.43 0.64
N ASP A 53 0.86 -1.20 0.70
CA ASP A 53 1.49 -0.38 1.73
C ASP A 53 1.59 1.07 1.25
N LYS A 54 0.69 1.92 1.76
CA LYS A 54 0.66 3.33 1.40
C LYS A 54 1.83 4.12 1.94
N ARG A 55 2.36 3.74 3.11
CA ARG A 55 3.50 4.44 3.74
C ARG A 55 4.76 4.31 2.93
N ASN A 56 4.94 3.16 2.28
CA ASN A 56 6.12 2.85 1.47
C ASN A 56 5.82 2.84 -0.03
N ALA A 57 4.59 3.17 -0.44
CA ALA A 57 4.10 3.18 -1.82
C ALA A 57 4.46 1.88 -2.58
N ARG A 58 4.09 0.73 -2.00
CA ARG A 58 4.37 -0.59 -2.57
C ARG A 58 3.14 -1.49 -2.60
N VAL A 59 3.10 -2.35 -3.60
CA VAL A 59 2.20 -3.50 -3.66
C VAL A 59 2.98 -4.77 -3.36
N PHE A 60 2.36 -5.68 -2.63
CA PHE A 60 2.82 -7.03 -2.36
C PHE A 60 1.73 -8.01 -2.80
N VAL A 61 2.09 -9.02 -3.58
CA VAL A 61 1.17 -10.07 -4.05
C VAL A 61 1.49 -11.35 -3.32
N PHE A 62 0.47 -11.97 -2.75
CA PHE A 62 0.56 -13.21 -1.97
C PHE A 62 -0.28 -14.32 -2.61
N ASP A 63 0.15 -15.56 -2.45
CA ASP A 63 -0.70 -16.73 -2.74
C ASP A 63 -1.76 -16.92 -1.65
N GLY A 64 -2.65 -17.90 -1.85
CA GLY A 64 -3.74 -18.19 -0.90
C GLY A 64 -3.26 -18.61 0.50
N LEU A 65 -2.00 -19.01 0.64
CA LEU A 65 -1.37 -19.41 1.91
C LEU A 65 -0.54 -18.26 2.55
N GLY A 66 -0.60 -17.05 1.98
CA GLY A 66 0.13 -15.89 2.49
C GLY A 66 1.63 -15.90 2.21
N ARG A 67 2.10 -16.70 1.24
CA ARG A 67 3.50 -16.67 0.79
C ARG A 67 3.65 -15.56 -0.24
N LEU A 68 4.63 -14.69 -0.02
CA LEU A 68 4.94 -13.58 -0.92
C LEU A 68 5.41 -14.09 -2.28
N GLN A 69 4.73 -13.67 -3.34
CA GLN A 69 5.05 -14.01 -4.72
C GLN A 69 5.89 -12.92 -5.38
N ALA A 70 5.49 -11.65 -5.19
CA ALA A 70 6.16 -10.51 -5.80
C ALA A 70 5.86 -9.20 -5.08
N SER A 71 6.69 -8.18 -5.31
CA SER A 71 6.40 -6.82 -4.87
C SER A 71 6.92 -5.78 -5.85
N SER A 72 6.26 -4.61 -5.90
CA SER A 72 6.63 -3.52 -6.80
C SER A 72 6.32 -2.16 -6.16
N PRO A 73 7.06 -1.08 -6.49
CA PRO A 73 6.58 0.28 -6.22
C PRO A 73 5.28 0.54 -6.97
N VAL A 74 4.46 1.46 -6.45
CA VAL A 74 3.21 1.92 -7.06
C VAL A 74 3.09 3.43 -6.96
N LEU A 75 2.27 4.06 -7.85
CA LEU A 75 1.82 5.42 -7.62
C LEU A 75 0.45 5.38 -6.97
N LEU A 76 0.24 6.26 -6.00
CA LEU A 76 -0.95 6.36 -5.16
C LEU A 76 -1.60 7.75 -5.26
N GLY A 77 -2.71 7.91 -4.59
CA GLY A 77 -3.39 9.19 -4.42
C GLY A 77 -2.45 10.28 -3.92
N LEU A 78 -2.61 11.49 -4.45
CA LEU A 78 -1.77 12.64 -4.12
C LEU A 78 -1.82 12.98 -2.63
N ALA A 79 -3.02 12.94 -2.03
CA ALA A 79 -3.22 13.22 -0.63
C ALA A 79 -2.93 12.00 0.25
N ARG A 80 -2.38 12.25 1.43
CA ARG A 80 -2.33 11.27 2.51
C ARG A 80 -3.69 11.20 3.19
N GLY A 81 -4.07 10.02 3.65
CA GLY A 81 -5.34 9.79 4.33
C GLY A 81 -5.81 8.36 4.19
N ASP A 82 -6.79 7.97 4.99
CA ASP A 82 -7.29 6.60 5.04
C ASP A 82 -8.75 6.47 4.57
N ASN A 83 -9.41 7.58 4.26
CA ASN A 83 -10.80 7.58 3.80
C ASN A 83 -10.94 8.36 2.50
N SER A 84 -11.83 7.90 1.63
CA SER A 84 -12.34 8.70 0.51
C SER A 84 -13.40 9.68 0.99
N VAL A 85 -13.52 10.80 0.30
CA VAL A 85 -14.63 11.75 0.53
C VAL A 85 -15.91 11.11 0.00
N PRO A 86 -17.03 11.13 0.75
CA PRO A 86 -18.30 10.60 0.26
C PRO A 86 -18.73 11.23 -1.07
N GLY A 87 -19.20 10.40 -2.01
CA GLY A 87 -19.65 10.82 -3.34
C GLY A 87 -18.54 11.25 -4.30
N ILE A 88 -17.25 11.06 -3.94
CA ILE A 88 -16.13 11.52 -4.76
C ILE A 88 -16.10 10.85 -6.14
N GLY A 89 -16.55 9.60 -6.24
CA GLY A 89 -16.57 8.85 -7.50
C GLY A 89 -17.56 9.38 -8.54
N GLU A 90 -18.56 10.15 -8.12
CA GLU A 90 -19.55 10.76 -8.99
C GLU A 90 -19.14 12.14 -9.50
N ARG A 91 -18.11 12.74 -8.90
CA ARG A 91 -17.64 14.08 -9.26
C ARG A 91 -16.73 14.08 -10.49
N ALA A 92 -16.81 15.15 -11.26
CA ALA A 92 -15.83 15.35 -12.33
C ALA A 92 -14.42 15.47 -11.76
N MET A 93 -13.41 14.91 -12.45
CA MET A 93 -12.02 14.95 -11.97
C MET A 93 -11.49 16.38 -11.76
N SER A 94 -12.00 17.35 -12.51
CA SER A 94 -11.66 18.78 -12.35
C SER A 94 -12.13 19.38 -11.02
N GLU A 95 -13.16 18.80 -10.42
CA GLU A 95 -13.76 19.25 -9.16
C GLU A 95 -13.15 18.58 -7.93
N ILE A 96 -12.32 17.53 -8.14
CA ILE A 96 -11.65 16.84 -7.05
C ILE A 96 -10.39 17.62 -6.67
N ARG A 97 -10.42 18.22 -5.49
CA ARG A 97 -9.32 19.03 -4.97
C ARG A 97 -8.10 18.15 -4.63
N PRO A 98 -6.88 18.69 -4.64
CA PRO A 98 -5.66 17.94 -4.36
C PRO A 98 -5.70 17.17 -3.02
N GLU A 99 -6.23 17.77 -1.97
CA GLU A 99 -6.34 17.20 -0.62
C GLU A 99 -7.38 16.07 -0.49
N GLU A 100 -8.25 15.91 -1.50
CA GLU A 100 -9.27 14.84 -1.55
C GLU A 100 -8.80 13.60 -2.31
N ARG A 101 -7.66 13.68 -3.01
CA ARG A 101 -7.14 12.62 -3.89
C ARG A 101 -6.46 11.52 -3.10
N THR A 102 -7.21 10.83 -2.27
CA THR A 102 -6.72 9.80 -1.34
C THR A 102 -6.93 8.40 -1.88
N THR A 103 -5.95 7.51 -1.74
CA THR A 103 -6.16 6.06 -1.86
C THR A 103 -6.73 5.56 -0.54
N PRO A 104 -7.99 5.11 -0.46
CA PRO A 104 -8.60 4.71 0.80
C PRO A 104 -7.95 3.46 1.35
N ALA A 105 -7.87 3.36 2.69
CA ALA A 105 -7.41 2.16 3.38
C ALA A 105 -8.60 1.24 3.67
N GLY A 106 -8.35 -0.06 3.69
CA GLY A 106 -9.39 -1.04 4.01
C GLY A 106 -9.17 -2.39 3.36
N ARG A 107 -10.14 -3.27 3.58
CA ARG A 107 -10.31 -4.51 2.86
C ARG A 107 -11.32 -4.30 1.75
N PHE A 108 -10.93 -4.61 0.53
CA PHE A 108 -11.77 -4.42 -0.64
C PHE A 108 -11.93 -5.74 -1.39
N GLU A 109 -13.18 -6.07 -1.73
CA GLU A 109 -13.46 -7.10 -2.71
C GLU A 109 -13.32 -6.49 -4.09
N THR A 110 -12.45 -7.07 -4.91
CA THR A 110 -12.10 -6.52 -6.20
C THR A 110 -12.93 -7.14 -7.32
N GLU A 111 -13.15 -6.36 -8.37
CA GLU A 111 -13.79 -6.83 -9.59
C GLU A 111 -12.95 -6.51 -10.82
N PRO A 112 -12.78 -7.48 -11.75
CA PRO A 112 -12.24 -7.18 -13.07
C PRO A 112 -13.15 -6.19 -13.80
N GLY A 113 -12.56 -5.29 -14.56
CA GLY A 113 -13.31 -4.33 -15.34
C GLY A 113 -12.52 -3.75 -16.50
N LEU A 114 -13.17 -2.89 -17.25
CA LEU A 114 -12.54 -2.10 -18.31
C LEU A 114 -12.66 -0.62 -17.97
N ASN A 115 -11.64 0.14 -18.34
CA ASN A 115 -11.76 1.59 -18.29
C ASN A 115 -12.45 2.12 -19.54
N THR A 116 -12.65 3.44 -19.61
CA THR A 116 -13.28 4.14 -20.75
C THR A 116 -12.54 3.99 -22.09
N LYS A 117 -11.31 3.44 -22.09
CA LYS A 117 -10.50 3.17 -23.28
C LYS A 117 -10.47 1.68 -23.64
N GLY A 118 -11.23 0.84 -22.93
CA GLY A 118 -11.27 -0.61 -23.16
C GLY A 118 -10.06 -1.36 -22.58
N GLU A 119 -9.22 -0.72 -21.75
CA GLU A 119 -8.10 -1.43 -21.11
C GLU A 119 -8.58 -2.10 -19.83
N ASP A 120 -8.09 -3.32 -19.58
CA ASP A 120 -8.40 -4.06 -18.37
C ASP A 120 -7.83 -3.38 -17.11
N ILE A 121 -8.67 -3.31 -16.09
CA ILE A 121 -8.38 -2.75 -14.78
C ILE A 121 -8.95 -3.67 -13.69
N VAL A 122 -8.55 -3.42 -12.45
CA VAL A 122 -9.15 -4.05 -11.26
C VAL A 122 -9.81 -2.97 -10.43
N TRP A 123 -11.14 -3.03 -10.28
CA TRP A 123 -11.88 -2.15 -9.38
C TRP A 123 -11.56 -2.51 -7.94
N ILE A 124 -11.20 -1.52 -7.13
CA ILE A 124 -10.90 -1.63 -5.70
C ILE A 124 -12.08 -1.10 -4.88
N ASP A 125 -12.49 0.14 -5.16
CA ASP A 125 -13.60 0.82 -4.52
C ASP A 125 -14.40 1.52 -5.60
N TYR A 126 -15.55 0.95 -5.94
CA TYR A 126 -16.38 1.45 -7.04
C TYR A 126 -17.01 2.80 -6.70
N ASP A 127 -17.48 2.95 -5.44
CA ASP A 127 -18.15 4.18 -4.99
C ASP A 127 -17.18 5.38 -4.93
N ALA A 128 -15.91 5.11 -4.67
CA ALA A 128 -14.85 6.12 -4.70
C ALA A 128 -14.17 6.23 -6.08
N ALA A 129 -14.60 5.47 -7.09
CA ALA A 129 -13.98 5.37 -8.41
C ALA A 129 -12.48 5.04 -8.36
N VAL A 130 -12.06 4.18 -7.42
CA VAL A 130 -10.67 3.75 -7.25
C VAL A 130 -10.43 2.40 -7.91
N SER A 131 -9.47 2.35 -8.82
CA SER A 131 -9.03 1.13 -9.48
C SER A 131 -7.52 0.93 -9.40
N MET A 132 -7.08 -0.31 -9.61
CA MET A 132 -5.68 -0.66 -9.85
C MET A 132 -5.50 -0.92 -11.34
N HIS A 133 -4.51 -0.26 -11.94
CA HIS A 133 -4.26 -0.34 -13.38
C HIS A 133 -2.79 -0.08 -13.72
N ARG A 134 -2.40 -0.37 -14.94
CA ARG A 134 -1.05 -0.06 -15.43
C ARG A 134 -0.78 1.44 -15.36
N VAL A 135 0.45 1.81 -14.98
CA VAL A 135 0.87 3.22 -15.05
C VAL A 135 0.73 3.75 -16.48
N ARG A 136 0.16 4.94 -16.60
CA ARG A 136 0.03 5.65 -17.87
C ARG A 136 0.88 6.90 -17.83
N ALA A 137 1.84 6.99 -18.74
CA ALA A 137 2.75 8.13 -18.88
C ALA A 137 2.35 9.08 -20.03
N THR A 138 1.05 9.24 -20.28
CA THR A 138 0.52 10.05 -21.39
C THR A 138 0.80 11.54 -21.23
N LYS A 139 0.86 12.03 -20.00
CA LYS A 139 1.16 13.43 -19.69
C LYS A 139 2.60 13.57 -19.22
N LYS A 140 3.50 14.00 -20.11
CA LYS A 140 4.96 14.08 -19.85
C LYS A 140 5.30 14.91 -18.61
N SER A 141 4.57 16.01 -18.34
CA SER A 141 4.81 16.89 -17.18
C SER A 141 4.61 16.16 -15.83
N GLU A 142 3.82 15.09 -15.78
CA GLU A 142 3.60 14.30 -14.56
C GLU A 142 4.77 13.39 -14.21
N ARG A 143 5.65 13.09 -15.16
CA ARG A 143 6.86 12.29 -14.96
C ARG A 143 6.61 10.96 -14.23
N ARG A 144 5.47 10.28 -14.53
CA ARG A 144 4.99 9.11 -13.77
C ARG A 144 6.01 7.97 -13.71
N LEU A 145 6.74 7.69 -14.78
CA LEU A 145 7.75 6.63 -14.79
C LEU A 145 8.96 6.99 -13.91
N GLN A 146 9.41 8.25 -13.93
CA GLN A 146 10.49 8.71 -13.04
C GLN A 146 10.04 8.68 -11.57
N ARG A 147 8.80 9.11 -11.29
CA ARG A 147 8.22 9.02 -9.94
C ARG A 147 8.16 7.59 -9.45
N LEU A 148 7.73 6.66 -10.30
CA LEU A 148 7.64 5.23 -9.97
C LEU A 148 9.01 4.61 -9.66
N ALA A 149 10.07 5.08 -10.32
CA ALA A 149 11.45 4.63 -10.10
C ALA A 149 12.16 5.39 -8.96
N SER A 150 11.55 6.44 -8.41
CA SER A 150 12.15 7.23 -7.33
C SER A 150 12.23 6.43 -6.03
N PRO A 151 13.33 6.54 -5.27
CA PRO A 151 13.42 5.98 -3.93
C PRO A 151 12.63 6.80 -2.89
N THR A 152 12.16 8.00 -3.26
CA THR A 152 11.44 8.91 -2.38
C THR A 152 9.95 8.64 -2.45
N VAL A 153 9.36 8.15 -1.37
CA VAL A 153 7.93 7.81 -1.29
C VAL A 153 7.00 8.98 -1.64
N ALA A 154 7.41 10.22 -1.34
CA ALA A 154 6.62 11.41 -1.70
C ALA A 154 6.44 11.56 -3.22
N ASP A 155 7.42 11.12 -4.01
CA ASP A 155 7.33 11.15 -5.47
C ASP A 155 6.27 10.19 -6.01
N ASN A 156 5.93 9.15 -5.26
CA ASN A 156 4.91 8.17 -5.65
C ASN A 156 3.46 8.67 -5.45
N ARG A 157 3.28 9.92 -4.99
CA ARG A 157 1.96 10.53 -4.77
C ARG A 157 1.58 11.44 -5.94
N ILE A 158 0.58 11.03 -6.74
CA ILE A 158 0.17 11.81 -7.93
C ILE A 158 -1.23 11.50 -8.44
N SER A 159 -1.80 10.33 -8.15
CA SER A 159 -3.10 9.94 -8.70
C SER A 159 -4.28 10.61 -7.98
N TYR A 160 -5.47 10.42 -8.50
CA TYR A 160 -6.73 10.84 -7.87
C TYR A 160 -7.26 9.85 -6.82
N GLY A 161 -6.49 8.79 -6.52
CA GLY A 161 -6.84 7.69 -5.61
C GLY A 161 -6.46 6.34 -6.20
N CYS A 162 -6.49 6.18 -7.51
CA CYS A 162 -6.13 4.95 -8.19
C CYS A 162 -4.69 4.50 -7.91
N ILE A 163 -4.50 3.19 -7.88
CA ILE A 163 -3.21 2.53 -7.67
C ILE A 163 -2.61 2.24 -9.04
N ASN A 164 -1.50 2.92 -9.38
CA ASN A 164 -0.84 2.74 -10.66
C ASN A 164 0.36 1.81 -10.50
N VAL A 165 0.38 0.73 -11.25
CA VAL A 165 1.36 -0.35 -11.15
C VAL A 165 2.23 -0.37 -12.41
N PRO A 166 3.54 -0.72 -12.36
CA PRO A 166 4.33 -0.95 -13.58
C PRO A 166 3.64 -1.93 -14.51
N ALA A 167 3.61 -1.65 -15.82
CA ALA A 167 2.84 -2.46 -16.77
C ALA A 167 3.24 -3.94 -16.74
N ALA A 168 4.54 -4.23 -16.78
CA ALA A 168 5.04 -5.61 -16.72
C ALA A 168 4.65 -6.32 -15.40
N PHE A 169 4.64 -5.61 -14.26
CA PHE A 169 4.22 -6.18 -13.00
C PHE A 169 2.71 -6.44 -12.96
N TYR A 170 1.92 -5.51 -13.51
CA TYR A 170 0.48 -5.69 -13.64
C TYR A 170 0.16 -6.97 -14.44
N ASP A 171 0.79 -7.13 -15.59
CA ASP A 171 0.57 -8.28 -16.48
C ASP A 171 0.99 -9.60 -15.85
N ALA A 172 2.13 -9.62 -15.17
CA ALA A 172 2.69 -10.84 -14.59
C ALA A 172 2.04 -11.27 -13.27
N TYR A 173 1.57 -10.33 -12.44
CA TYR A 173 1.16 -10.62 -11.06
C TYR A 173 -0.23 -10.12 -10.69
N ILE A 174 -0.67 -8.95 -11.17
CA ILE A 174 -1.98 -8.41 -10.79
C ILE A 174 -3.09 -9.05 -11.64
N LYS A 175 -2.93 -9.05 -12.96
CA LYS A 175 -3.93 -9.59 -13.88
C LYS A 175 -4.27 -11.07 -13.62
N PRO A 176 -3.31 -11.99 -13.41
CA PRO A 176 -3.62 -13.38 -13.11
C PRO A 176 -4.35 -13.57 -11.78
N VAL A 177 -4.07 -12.74 -10.78
CA VAL A 177 -4.60 -12.86 -9.41
C VAL A 177 -5.96 -12.18 -9.26
N LEU A 178 -6.10 -10.95 -9.78
CA LEU A 178 -7.24 -10.07 -9.56
C LEU A 178 -7.97 -9.64 -10.84
N GLY A 179 -7.33 -9.77 -12.00
CA GLY A 179 -7.84 -9.25 -13.28
C GLY A 179 -8.78 -10.19 -14.03
N SER A 180 -8.90 -11.46 -13.62
CA SER A 180 -9.75 -12.47 -14.27
C SER A 180 -10.90 -12.96 -13.40
N ARG A 181 -10.90 -12.62 -12.12
CA ARG A 181 -11.92 -13.00 -11.13
C ARG A 181 -11.94 -12.02 -9.97
N ARG A 182 -13.01 -12.05 -9.20
CA ARG A 182 -13.08 -11.32 -7.91
C ARG A 182 -11.99 -11.82 -6.97
N GLY A 183 -11.36 -10.91 -6.24
CA GLY A 183 -10.32 -11.18 -5.28
C GLY A 183 -10.40 -10.24 -4.09
N VAL A 184 -9.34 -10.20 -3.30
CA VAL A 184 -9.23 -9.32 -2.13
C VAL A 184 -7.98 -8.47 -2.23
N VAL A 185 -8.12 -7.19 -1.95
CA VAL A 185 -6.99 -6.27 -1.75
C VAL A 185 -7.12 -5.64 -0.36
N TYR A 186 -6.03 -5.68 0.37
CA TYR A 186 -5.89 -4.97 1.64
C TYR A 186 -5.04 -3.72 1.42
N VAL A 187 -5.57 -2.56 1.76
CA VAL A 187 -4.83 -1.29 1.70
C VAL A 187 -4.52 -0.88 3.13
N LEU A 188 -3.24 -0.94 3.51
CA LEU A 188 -2.78 -0.57 4.85
C LEU A 188 -3.04 0.92 5.12
N PRO A 189 -3.54 1.27 6.31
CA PRO A 189 -3.72 2.67 6.69
C PRO A 189 -2.38 3.36 6.91
N GLU A 190 -2.35 4.67 6.67
CA GLU A 190 -1.15 5.49 6.88
C GLU A 190 -1.30 6.52 8.00
N THR A 191 -2.55 6.86 8.39
CA THR A 191 -2.85 7.84 9.43
C THR A 191 -3.42 7.22 10.71
N MET A 192 -3.80 5.94 10.66
CA MET A 192 -4.28 5.20 11.83
C MET A 192 -3.59 3.84 11.97
N ALA A 193 -3.78 3.18 13.11
CA ALA A 193 -3.28 1.83 13.32
C ALA A 193 -4.09 0.79 12.51
N ALA A 194 -3.43 -0.20 11.90
CA ALA A 194 -4.07 -1.26 11.11
C ALA A 194 -5.17 -2.01 11.87
N ARG A 195 -5.00 -2.23 13.18
CA ARG A 195 -6.01 -2.88 14.05
C ARG A 195 -7.34 -2.13 14.12
N LYS A 196 -7.34 -0.82 13.90
CA LYS A 196 -8.59 -0.04 13.83
C LYS A 196 -9.31 -0.19 12.49
N ARG A 197 -8.59 -0.60 11.45
CA ARG A 197 -9.14 -0.75 10.09
C ARG A 197 -9.55 -2.18 9.76
N PHE A 198 -8.84 -3.18 10.26
CA PHE A 198 -9.08 -4.59 9.97
C PHE A 198 -9.59 -5.32 11.20
N ALA A 199 -10.88 -5.67 11.20
CA ALA A 199 -11.56 -6.28 12.34
C ALA A 199 -10.94 -7.64 12.74
N PHE A 200 -10.40 -8.41 11.78
CA PHE A 200 -9.77 -9.70 12.07
C PHE A 200 -8.47 -9.56 12.89
N LEU A 201 -7.82 -8.39 12.90
CA LEU A 201 -6.64 -8.13 13.71
C LEU A 201 -6.95 -7.92 15.21
N GLY A 202 -8.20 -7.68 15.55
CA GLY A 202 -8.67 -7.52 16.92
C GLY A 202 -9.11 -8.83 17.59
N ARG A 203 -9.17 -9.95 16.86
CA ARG A 203 -9.47 -11.26 17.43
C ARG A 203 -8.24 -11.81 18.13
N PRO A 204 -8.31 -12.19 19.45
CA PRO A 204 -7.23 -12.93 20.07
C PRO A 204 -7.02 -14.23 19.27
N GLU A 205 -5.77 -14.60 19.06
CA GLU A 205 -5.43 -15.91 18.50
C GLU A 205 -6.15 -16.96 19.33
N GLN A 206 -7.13 -17.64 18.73
CA GLN A 206 -7.70 -18.82 19.34
C GLN A 206 -6.57 -19.85 19.34
N GLY A 207 -5.98 -20.04 20.52
CA GLY A 207 -4.87 -20.93 20.75
C GLY A 207 -5.13 -22.28 20.09
N LEU A 208 -4.18 -22.75 19.29
CA LEU A 208 -4.03 -24.16 18.98
C LEU A 208 -3.85 -24.90 20.31
N THR A 209 -4.95 -25.29 20.93
CA THR A 209 -4.95 -26.30 21.97
C THR A 209 -4.49 -27.59 21.30
N THR A 210 -3.20 -27.84 21.35
CA THR A 210 -2.64 -29.18 21.18
C THR A 210 -3.35 -30.12 22.21
N ARG A 211 -4.36 -30.84 21.74
CA ARG A 211 -4.85 -32.01 22.46
C ARG A 211 -3.68 -32.99 22.54
N ARG A 212 -2.90 -32.88 23.58
CA ARG A 212 -2.11 -34.02 24.04
C ARG A 212 -3.10 -35.09 24.51
N GLY A 213 -3.37 -36.04 23.64
CA GLY A 213 -4.02 -37.27 24.05
C GLY A 213 -3.13 -37.98 25.06
N PHE A 214 -3.52 -37.88 26.31
CA PHE A 214 -3.00 -38.75 27.36
C PHE A 214 -3.82 -40.04 27.29
N SER A 215 -3.21 -41.13 26.80
CA SER A 215 -3.75 -42.46 26.91
C SER A 215 -3.22 -43.06 28.21
N PRO A 216 -4.03 -43.38 29.21
CA PRO A 216 -3.56 -44.20 30.32
C PRO A 216 -3.57 -45.64 29.87
N ALA A 217 -2.41 -46.27 29.91
CA ALA A 217 -2.30 -47.71 29.91
C ALA A 217 -2.80 -48.23 31.27
N GLY A 218 -3.74 -49.10 31.24
CA GLY A 218 -4.13 -50.04 32.27
C GLY A 218 -3.87 -51.44 31.78
#